data_f11c49baa60a6bbcb284bb9d222e281d
#
_entry.id   f11c49baa60a6bbcb284bb9d222e281d
#
_cell.length_a   1.000
_cell.length_b   1.000
_cell.length_c   1.000
_cell.angle_alpha   90.00
_cell.angle_beta   90.00
_cell.angle_gamma   90.00
#
_symmetry.space_group_name_H-M   'P 1'
#
loop_
_entity.id
_entity.type
_entity.pdbx_description
1 polymer ?
#
loop_
_entity_poly.entity_id
_entity_poly.type
_entity_poly.pdbx_seq_one_letter_code
_entity_poly.pdbx_strand_id
1 'polypeptide(L)'
;MKRISKLATSLPFLALSIAILLSGCGTIHRVNSDYDTTIGKKWKTTNVHQDDELKGQLSRVAVLPMFKGEYDHMDLSLIEENIRLELAKLGLFEVISVDPEAMKELFAEERFSSIGVLPAQLIEKLHARYALDGLLFLDLSYFKAYQPVGIGIRAKLLNSDSGKLVWAADEIFDSSNPEVSNAARKFYKRESIIAFPLQNTKSVLHSPGRFSKYVGNSLFSAINLQKS
;
A
#
# COMPACT_ATOMS: atom_id res chain seq x y z
N MET A 1 -19.79 -12.77 78.07
CA MET A 1 -20.06 -11.79 77.01
C MET A 1 -18.77 -11.08 76.60
N LYS A 2 -17.87 -11.71 75.86
CA LYS A 2 -16.64 -11.06 75.30
C LYS A 2 -16.06 -11.87 74.13
N ARG A 3 -16.78 -12.08 73.04
CA ARG A 3 -16.23 -12.78 71.81
C ARG A 3 -16.80 -12.30 70.49
N ILE A 4 -17.50 -11.13 70.44
CA ILE A 4 -18.11 -10.67 69.19
C ILE A 4 -17.38 -9.46 68.56
N SER A 5 -16.41 -8.82 69.28
CA SER A 5 -15.78 -7.58 68.80
C SER A 5 -14.56 -7.73 67.87
N LYS A 6 -14.06 -8.96 67.63
CA LYS A 6 -12.88 -9.13 66.75
C LYS A 6 -13.16 -9.50 65.29
N LEU A 7 -14.43 -9.82 64.95
CA LEU A 7 -14.78 -10.15 63.56
C LEU A 7 -15.15 -8.90 62.72
N ALA A 8 -15.49 -7.79 63.35
CA ALA A 8 -15.94 -6.60 62.63
C ALA A 8 -14.83 -5.75 62.01
N THR A 9 -13.56 -5.93 62.46
CA THR A 9 -12.42 -5.14 61.97
C THR A 9 -11.70 -5.74 60.78
N SER A 10 -11.93 -7.03 60.48
CA SER A 10 -11.27 -7.70 59.34
C SER A 10 -12.05 -7.58 58.03
N LEU A 11 -13.36 -7.29 58.09
CA LEU A 11 -14.23 -7.18 56.92
C LEU A 11 -13.84 -6.02 55.95
N PRO A 12 -13.51 -4.80 56.45
CA PRO A 12 -13.15 -3.71 55.55
C PRO A 12 -11.79 -3.89 54.88
N PHE A 13 -10.84 -4.61 55.52
CA PHE A 13 -9.55 -4.92 54.88
C PHE A 13 -9.66 -5.97 53.77
N LEU A 14 -10.56 -6.95 53.91
CA LEU A 14 -10.83 -7.93 52.91
C LEU A 14 -11.53 -7.32 51.69
N ALA A 15 -12.49 -6.42 51.89
CA ALA A 15 -13.17 -5.71 50.81
C ALA A 15 -12.23 -4.76 50.06
N LEU A 16 -11.28 -4.12 50.72
CA LEU A 16 -10.29 -3.22 50.12
C LEU A 16 -9.29 -4.00 49.23
N SER A 17 -8.86 -5.19 49.69
CA SER A 17 -7.94 -6.05 48.89
C SER A 17 -8.60 -6.63 47.65
N ILE A 18 -9.87 -6.96 47.68
CA ILE A 18 -10.65 -7.45 46.51
C ILE A 18 -10.87 -6.30 45.51
N ALA A 19 -11.11 -5.08 45.94
CA ALA A 19 -11.27 -3.91 45.08
C ALA A 19 -9.99 -3.57 44.29
N ILE A 20 -8.82 -3.76 44.89
CA ILE A 20 -7.51 -3.53 44.25
C ILE A 20 -7.23 -4.61 43.18
N LEU A 21 -7.66 -5.85 43.38
CA LEU A 21 -7.48 -6.92 42.39
C LEU A 21 -8.39 -6.79 41.16
N LEU A 22 -9.57 -6.16 41.32
CA LEU A 22 -10.51 -5.94 40.23
C LEU A 22 -10.18 -4.71 39.36
N SER A 23 -9.43 -3.74 39.88
CA SER A 23 -9.01 -2.57 39.09
C SER A 23 -7.82 -2.82 38.15
N GLY A 24 -7.07 -3.92 38.33
CA GLY A 24 -5.89 -4.25 37.52
C GLY A 24 -6.19 -4.72 36.09
N CYS A 25 -7.34 -5.36 35.84
CA CYS A 25 -7.66 -5.91 34.52
C CYS A 25 -8.02 -4.84 33.47
N GLY A 26 -8.60 -3.72 33.88
CA GLY A 26 -8.99 -2.66 32.95
C GLY A 26 -7.80 -1.87 32.38
N THR A 27 -6.74 -1.75 33.16
CA THR A 27 -5.56 -0.97 32.76
C THR A 27 -4.67 -1.73 31.76
N ILE A 28 -4.58 -3.06 31.87
CA ILE A 28 -3.82 -3.89 30.94
C ILE A 28 -4.46 -3.92 29.55
N HIS A 29 -5.77 -3.90 29.46
CA HIS A 29 -6.48 -3.86 28.17
C HIS A 29 -6.33 -2.51 27.46
N ARG A 30 -6.23 -1.39 28.19
CA ARG A 30 -5.97 -0.08 27.62
C ARG A 30 -4.53 0.07 27.13
N VAL A 31 -3.56 -0.44 27.85
CA VAL A 31 -2.15 -0.39 27.45
C VAL A 31 -1.91 -1.23 26.16
N ASN A 32 -2.58 -2.35 25.98
CA ASN A 32 -2.49 -3.13 24.74
C ASN A 32 -3.26 -2.51 23.56
N SER A 33 -4.30 -1.70 23.81
CA SER A 33 -4.99 -1.00 22.73
C SER A 33 -4.28 0.30 22.31
N ASP A 34 -3.54 0.94 23.22
CA ASP A 34 -2.80 2.17 22.93
C ASP A 34 -1.44 1.91 22.25
N TYR A 35 -0.92 0.68 22.31
CA TYR A 35 0.25 0.27 21.51
C TYR A 35 -0.06 0.09 20.02
N ASP A 36 -1.32 0.18 19.66
CA ASP A 36 -1.78 0.12 18.29
C ASP A 36 -2.07 1.54 17.84
N THR A 37 -1.00 2.27 17.39
CA THR A 37 -1.29 2.99 16.26
C THR A 37 -1.36 4.41 16.01
N THR A 38 -1.30 5.30 16.84
CA THR A 38 -1.47 6.67 16.35
C THR A 38 -0.34 7.63 16.68
N ILE A 39 0.76 7.12 17.15
CA ILE A 39 1.92 7.94 17.47
C ILE A 39 2.83 7.99 16.24
N GLY A 40 2.71 9.06 15.46
CA GLY A 40 3.58 9.33 14.32
C GLY A 40 2.86 10.14 13.23
N LYS A 41 3.61 10.88 12.44
CA LYS A 41 3.09 11.54 11.24
C LYS A 41 2.49 10.49 10.30
N LYS A 42 1.40 10.85 9.63
CA LYS A 42 0.85 10.02 8.55
C LYS A 42 1.87 10.01 7.41
N TRP A 43 2.30 8.81 7.00
CA TRP A 43 3.07 8.70 5.77
C TRP A 43 2.24 9.15 4.57
N LYS A 44 2.86 9.90 3.69
CA LYS A 44 2.31 10.26 2.38
C LYS A 44 3.43 10.12 1.36
N THR A 45 3.10 9.66 0.16
CA THR A 45 3.98 9.73 -1.00
C THR A 45 4.29 11.19 -1.28
N THR A 46 5.57 11.54 -1.33
CA THR A 46 6.04 12.93 -1.40
C THR A 46 6.66 13.29 -2.74
N ASN A 47 7.32 12.33 -3.39
CA ASN A 47 7.95 12.54 -4.68
C ASN A 47 6.93 12.27 -5.80
N VAL A 48 6.04 13.25 -6.03
CA VAL A 48 4.93 13.17 -6.98
C VAL A 48 4.95 14.38 -7.90
N HIS A 49 4.80 14.12 -9.19
CA HIS A 49 4.52 15.12 -10.21
C HIS A 49 3.12 14.88 -10.77
N GLN A 50 2.34 15.94 -10.95
CA GLN A 50 1.02 15.88 -11.57
C GLN A 50 0.80 17.13 -12.43
N ASP A 51 0.44 16.89 -13.69
CA ASP A 51 0.05 17.92 -14.63
C ASP A 51 -1.47 18.21 -14.55
N ASP A 52 -1.87 19.44 -14.87
CA ASP A 52 -3.27 19.82 -14.89
C ASP A 52 -4.07 19.09 -15.98
N GLU A 53 -3.42 18.59 -17.04
CA GLU A 53 -4.04 17.76 -18.08
C GLU A 53 -4.61 16.44 -17.56
N LEU A 54 -4.18 15.97 -16.39
CA LEU A 54 -4.73 14.73 -15.78
C LEU A 54 -6.20 14.88 -15.39
N LYS A 55 -6.67 16.11 -15.14
CA LYS A 55 -8.01 16.38 -14.60
C LYS A 55 -9.11 16.07 -15.62
N GLY A 56 -9.66 14.86 -15.56
CA GLY A 56 -10.89 14.48 -16.28
C GLY A 56 -10.72 14.05 -17.73
N GLN A 57 -9.48 13.74 -18.17
CA GLN A 57 -9.20 13.33 -19.55
C GLN A 57 -8.98 11.84 -19.74
N LEU A 58 -8.70 11.08 -18.67
CA LEU A 58 -8.39 9.66 -18.77
C LEU A 58 -9.57 8.82 -18.28
N SER A 59 -10.18 8.08 -19.18
CA SER A 59 -11.24 7.11 -18.87
C SER A 59 -10.70 5.69 -18.83
N ARG A 60 -9.69 5.38 -19.67
CA ARG A 60 -9.16 4.03 -19.84
C ARG A 60 -7.64 4.05 -19.87
N VAL A 61 -7.03 3.38 -18.89
CA VAL A 61 -5.57 3.36 -18.70
C VAL A 61 -5.03 1.94 -18.80
N ALA A 62 -4.10 1.72 -19.75
CA ALA A 62 -3.36 0.48 -19.82
C ALA A 62 -2.19 0.49 -18.84
N VAL A 63 -2.09 -0.55 -18.02
CA VAL A 63 -0.96 -0.76 -17.12
C VAL A 63 -0.03 -1.79 -17.76
N LEU A 64 1.19 -1.36 -18.06
CA LEU A 64 2.21 -2.23 -18.63
C LEU A 64 2.75 -3.22 -17.59
N PRO A 65 3.28 -4.37 -18.03
CA PRO A 65 3.99 -5.29 -17.16
C PRO A 65 5.12 -4.57 -16.43
N MET A 66 5.21 -4.79 -15.12
CA MET A 66 6.19 -4.13 -14.26
C MET A 66 7.62 -4.46 -14.69
N PHE A 67 8.41 -3.43 -14.99
CA PHE A 67 9.83 -3.58 -15.26
C PHE A 67 10.56 -3.88 -13.95
N LYS A 68 11.30 -4.98 -13.91
CA LYS A 68 11.92 -5.51 -12.69
C LYS A 68 13.41 -5.21 -12.58
N GLY A 69 14.06 -4.78 -13.67
CA GLY A 69 15.49 -4.46 -13.67
C GLY A 69 16.36 -5.61 -13.15
N GLU A 70 17.16 -5.35 -12.15
CA GLU A 70 18.04 -6.35 -11.53
C GLU A 70 17.29 -7.50 -10.83
N TYR A 71 15.99 -7.34 -10.55
CA TYR A 71 15.13 -8.33 -9.89
C TYR A 71 14.37 -9.24 -10.86
N ASP A 72 14.68 -9.20 -12.15
CA ASP A 72 13.95 -9.97 -13.18
C ASP A 72 14.02 -11.49 -12.96
N HIS A 73 15.08 -11.97 -12.32
CA HIS A 73 15.26 -13.38 -11.95
C HIS A 73 14.32 -13.84 -10.81
N MET A 74 13.57 -12.92 -10.16
CA MET A 74 12.67 -13.21 -9.05
C MET A 74 11.23 -13.33 -9.54
N ASP A 75 10.47 -14.26 -8.96
CA ASP A 75 9.02 -14.27 -9.10
C ASP A 75 8.40 -13.19 -8.21
N LEU A 76 8.01 -12.10 -8.82
CA LEU A 76 7.38 -10.94 -8.18
C LEU A 76 5.95 -10.71 -8.69
N SER A 77 5.34 -11.72 -9.32
CA SER A 77 3.98 -11.66 -9.90
C SER A 77 2.94 -11.21 -8.88
N LEU A 78 2.98 -11.72 -7.65
CA LEU A 78 2.07 -11.33 -6.59
C LEU A 78 2.21 -9.85 -6.19
N ILE A 79 3.42 -9.30 -6.24
CA ILE A 79 3.67 -7.87 -5.93
C ILE A 79 3.10 -7.01 -7.04
N GLU A 80 3.39 -7.33 -8.28
CA GLU A 80 2.87 -6.66 -9.47
C GLU A 80 1.34 -6.66 -9.48
N GLU A 81 0.72 -7.82 -9.27
CA GLU A 81 -0.73 -7.98 -9.20
C GLU A 81 -1.34 -7.13 -8.08
N ASN A 82 -0.78 -7.17 -6.87
CA ASN A 82 -1.30 -6.38 -5.75
C ASN A 82 -1.23 -4.88 -6.02
N ILE A 83 -0.14 -4.38 -6.60
CA ILE A 83 0.01 -2.97 -6.95
C ILE A 83 -1.06 -2.55 -7.98
N ARG A 84 -1.28 -3.37 -9.02
CA ARG A 84 -2.29 -3.14 -10.05
C ARG A 84 -3.72 -3.18 -9.48
N LEU A 85 -4.01 -4.14 -8.60
CA LEU A 85 -5.31 -4.25 -7.94
C LEU A 85 -5.61 -3.04 -7.04
N GLU A 86 -4.62 -2.51 -6.33
CA GLU A 86 -4.81 -1.32 -5.51
C GLU A 86 -5.08 -0.07 -6.37
N LEU A 87 -4.46 0.05 -7.55
CA LEU A 87 -4.82 1.09 -8.51
C LEU A 87 -6.28 0.96 -8.97
N ALA A 88 -6.69 -0.25 -9.36
CA ALA A 88 -8.06 -0.50 -9.83
C ALA A 88 -9.12 -0.20 -8.75
N LYS A 89 -8.84 -0.50 -7.48
CA LYS A 89 -9.74 -0.21 -6.35
C LYS A 89 -10.03 1.28 -6.16
N LEU A 90 -9.15 2.17 -6.62
CA LEU A 90 -9.39 3.61 -6.51
C LEU A 90 -10.52 4.10 -7.43
N GLY A 91 -10.85 3.34 -8.48
CA GLY A 91 -11.95 3.66 -9.39
C GLY A 91 -11.78 4.98 -10.15
N LEU A 92 -10.53 5.41 -10.38
CA LEU A 92 -10.22 6.67 -11.04
C LEU A 92 -10.48 6.60 -12.56
N PHE A 93 -10.23 5.44 -13.14
CA PHE A 93 -10.38 5.10 -14.56
C PHE A 93 -10.52 3.58 -14.71
N GLU A 94 -10.93 3.12 -15.89
CA GLU A 94 -10.88 1.71 -16.26
C GLU A 94 -9.43 1.26 -16.39
N VAL A 95 -9.02 0.24 -15.63
CA VAL A 95 -7.66 -0.30 -15.65
C VAL A 95 -7.59 -1.51 -16.57
N ILE A 96 -6.81 -1.41 -17.63
CA ILE A 96 -6.53 -2.50 -18.57
C ILE A 96 -5.14 -3.07 -18.23
N SER A 97 -5.07 -4.34 -17.87
CA SER A 97 -3.78 -5.02 -17.71
C SER A 97 -3.25 -5.49 -19.06
N VAL A 98 -2.04 -5.07 -19.39
CA VAL A 98 -1.34 -5.59 -20.58
C VAL A 98 -0.50 -6.78 -20.16
N ASP A 99 -0.67 -7.92 -20.85
CA ASP A 99 0.08 -9.13 -20.55
C ASP A 99 1.50 -9.07 -21.15
N PRO A 100 2.51 -9.66 -20.48
CA PRO A 100 3.87 -9.74 -21.00
C PRO A 100 3.95 -10.39 -22.39
N GLU A 101 3.14 -11.43 -22.63
CA GLU A 101 3.06 -12.12 -23.92
C GLU A 101 2.56 -11.20 -25.03
N ALA A 102 1.56 -10.35 -24.74
CA ALA A 102 1.06 -9.35 -25.69
C ALA A 102 2.13 -8.29 -26.00
N MET A 103 2.93 -7.89 -25.02
CA MET A 103 4.06 -6.98 -25.25
C MET A 103 5.13 -7.63 -26.12
N LYS A 104 5.47 -8.88 -25.84
CA LYS A 104 6.44 -9.65 -26.62
C LYS A 104 6.01 -9.82 -28.08
N GLU A 105 4.72 -10.09 -28.30
CA GLU A 105 4.13 -10.19 -29.64
C GLU A 105 4.27 -8.88 -30.44
N LEU A 106 4.02 -7.74 -29.80
CA LEU A 106 4.01 -6.43 -30.45
C LEU A 106 5.41 -5.82 -30.63
N PHE A 107 6.33 -6.08 -29.67
CA PHE A 107 7.59 -5.34 -29.56
C PHE A 107 8.83 -6.23 -29.40
N ALA A 108 8.69 -7.56 -29.39
CA ALA A 108 9.74 -8.53 -29.09
C ALA A 108 10.34 -8.45 -27.67
N GLU A 109 9.77 -7.60 -26.80
CA GLU A 109 10.14 -7.43 -25.39
C GLU A 109 8.91 -7.49 -24.51
N GLU A 110 9.05 -8.11 -23.33
CA GLU A 110 7.93 -8.31 -22.39
C GLU A 110 7.68 -7.09 -21.49
N ARG A 111 8.73 -6.32 -21.17
CA ARG A 111 8.71 -5.25 -20.15
C ARG A 111 9.58 -4.08 -20.59
N PHE A 112 9.08 -2.88 -20.38
CA PHE A 112 9.79 -1.65 -20.70
C PHE A 112 9.96 -0.79 -19.44
N SER A 113 11.18 -0.29 -19.22
CA SER A 113 11.45 0.69 -18.19
C SER A 113 10.94 2.07 -18.58
N SER A 114 10.34 2.78 -17.65
CA SER A 114 9.87 4.16 -17.84
C SER A 114 10.99 5.18 -18.06
N ILE A 115 12.25 4.79 -17.86
CA ILE A 115 13.44 5.60 -18.07
C ILE A 115 14.34 5.06 -19.20
N GLY A 116 13.94 3.95 -19.82
CA GLY A 116 14.64 3.36 -20.94
C GLY A 116 14.26 3.99 -22.28
N VAL A 117 14.88 3.47 -23.33
CA VAL A 117 14.50 3.82 -24.71
C VAL A 117 13.24 3.05 -25.06
N LEU A 118 12.18 3.76 -25.40
CA LEU A 118 10.90 3.16 -25.78
C LEU A 118 10.81 2.99 -27.30
N PRO A 119 10.13 1.93 -27.79
CA PRO A 119 9.83 1.79 -29.21
C PRO A 119 9.03 3.00 -29.74
N ALA A 120 9.40 3.53 -30.90
CA ALA A 120 8.77 4.72 -31.47
C ALA A 120 7.23 4.60 -31.65
N GLN A 121 6.73 3.37 -31.87
CA GLN A 121 5.31 3.09 -32.08
C GLN A 121 4.63 2.49 -30.85
N LEU A 122 5.21 2.60 -29.64
CA LEU A 122 4.69 1.95 -28.45
C LEU A 122 3.25 2.39 -28.14
N ILE A 123 3.05 3.69 -28.05
CA ILE A 123 1.73 4.28 -27.72
C ILE A 123 0.73 3.97 -28.83
N GLU A 124 1.11 4.18 -30.10
CA GLU A 124 0.24 3.96 -31.25
C GLU A 124 -0.29 2.52 -31.34
N LYS A 125 0.61 1.51 -31.23
CA LYS A 125 0.21 0.09 -31.29
C LYS A 125 -0.65 -0.32 -30.10
N LEU A 126 -0.34 0.16 -28.91
CA LEU A 126 -1.14 -0.13 -27.71
C LEU A 126 -2.49 0.57 -27.77
N HIS A 127 -2.55 1.82 -28.24
CA HIS A 127 -3.81 2.53 -28.45
C HIS A 127 -4.68 1.80 -29.47
N ALA A 128 -4.12 1.38 -30.61
CA ALA A 128 -4.86 0.62 -31.63
C ALA A 128 -5.42 -0.73 -31.11
N ARG A 129 -4.70 -1.41 -30.20
CA ARG A 129 -5.12 -2.71 -29.66
C ARG A 129 -6.14 -2.59 -28.52
N TYR A 130 -6.00 -1.59 -27.65
CA TYR A 130 -6.75 -1.52 -26.38
C TYR A 130 -7.67 -0.29 -26.29
N ALA A 131 -7.64 0.64 -27.24
CA ALA A 131 -8.41 1.89 -27.25
C ALA A 131 -8.26 2.66 -25.92
N LEU A 132 -7.02 2.98 -25.55
CA LEU A 132 -6.66 3.57 -24.25
C LEU A 132 -6.41 5.08 -24.35
N ASP A 133 -6.72 5.80 -23.29
CA ASP A 133 -6.47 7.24 -23.13
C ASP A 133 -5.16 7.50 -22.38
N GLY A 134 -4.69 6.52 -21.62
CA GLY A 134 -3.46 6.62 -20.84
C GLY A 134 -2.65 5.33 -20.79
N LEU A 135 -1.35 5.48 -20.58
CA LEU A 135 -0.38 4.41 -20.48
C LEU A 135 0.41 4.54 -19.18
N LEU A 136 0.28 3.57 -18.29
CA LEU A 136 0.99 3.53 -17.01
C LEU A 136 2.16 2.57 -17.06
N PHE A 137 3.36 3.10 -16.83
CA PHE A 137 4.57 2.35 -16.59
C PHE A 137 4.75 2.11 -15.09
N LEU A 138 5.25 0.94 -14.74
CA LEU A 138 5.63 0.55 -13.39
C LEU A 138 7.06 0.00 -13.41
N ASP A 139 7.98 0.65 -12.71
CA ASP A 139 9.35 0.17 -12.54
C ASP A 139 9.55 -0.20 -11.06
N LEU A 140 10.06 -1.38 -10.79
CA LEU A 140 10.54 -1.76 -9.47
C LEU A 140 11.95 -1.18 -9.29
N SER A 141 12.06 -0.11 -8.50
CA SER A 141 13.33 0.61 -8.27
C SER A 141 14.12 0.09 -7.07
N TYR A 142 13.44 -0.61 -6.15
CA TYR A 142 14.04 -1.20 -4.96
C TYR A 142 13.22 -2.38 -4.45
N PHE A 143 13.90 -3.47 -4.05
CA PHE A 143 13.22 -4.63 -3.46
C PHE A 143 14.06 -5.28 -2.37
N LYS A 144 13.46 -5.47 -1.19
CA LYS A 144 14.04 -6.20 -0.07
C LYS A 144 12.98 -7.13 0.52
N ALA A 145 13.18 -8.44 0.31
CA ALA A 145 12.21 -9.47 0.68
C ALA A 145 12.14 -9.73 2.18
N TYR A 146 13.24 -9.54 2.91
CA TYR A 146 13.38 -9.86 4.33
C TYR A 146 13.33 -8.61 5.19
N GLN A 147 12.90 -8.79 6.43
CA GLN A 147 12.74 -7.71 7.39
C GLN A 147 14.05 -6.94 7.69
N PRO A 148 14.02 -5.62 7.67
CA PRO A 148 12.88 -4.77 7.28
C PRO A 148 12.57 -4.90 5.78
N VAL A 149 11.28 -5.17 5.46
CA VAL A 149 10.80 -5.27 4.08
C VAL A 149 10.82 -3.91 3.41
N GLY A 150 11.26 -3.85 2.16
CA GLY A 150 11.28 -2.62 1.37
C GLY A 150 10.84 -2.86 -0.06
N ILE A 151 10.05 -1.90 -0.61
CA ILE A 151 9.60 -1.89 -2.00
C ILE A 151 9.69 -0.45 -2.50
N GLY A 152 10.43 -0.22 -3.57
CA GLY A 152 10.47 1.05 -4.29
C GLY A 152 9.79 0.92 -5.64
N ILE A 153 8.88 1.84 -5.95
CA ILE A 153 8.15 1.87 -7.20
C ILE A 153 8.27 3.25 -7.84
N ARG A 154 8.70 3.25 -9.09
CA ARG A 154 8.55 4.38 -9.98
C ARG A 154 7.37 4.11 -10.90
N ALA A 155 6.39 5.01 -10.89
CA ALA A 155 5.23 4.95 -11.76
C ALA A 155 5.17 6.22 -12.62
N LYS A 156 4.86 6.06 -13.92
CA LYS A 156 4.67 7.18 -14.86
C LYS A 156 3.45 6.94 -15.71
N LEU A 157 2.53 7.89 -15.70
CA LEU A 157 1.30 7.89 -16.49
C LEU A 157 1.43 8.89 -17.62
N LEU A 158 1.38 8.39 -18.85
CA LEU A 158 1.35 9.20 -20.05
C LEU A 158 -0.08 9.30 -20.59
N ASN A 159 -0.43 10.45 -21.14
CA ASN A 159 -1.59 10.59 -21.99
C ASN A 159 -1.26 9.98 -23.37
N SER A 160 -2.12 9.10 -23.90
CA SER A 160 -1.86 8.38 -25.16
C SER A 160 -1.95 9.26 -26.38
N ASP A 161 -2.77 10.31 -26.36
CA ASP A 161 -2.98 11.20 -27.51
C ASP A 161 -1.84 12.20 -27.67
N SER A 162 -1.41 12.81 -26.54
CA SER A 162 -0.36 13.83 -26.56
C SER A 162 1.05 13.26 -26.33
N GLY A 163 1.16 12.02 -25.82
CA GLY A 163 2.43 11.44 -25.40
C GLY A 163 3.05 12.11 -24.15
N LYS A 164 2.34 13.05 -23.52
CA LYS A 164 2.84 13.81 -22.37
C LYS A 164 2.76 13.03 -21.07
N LEU A 165 3.73 13.28 -20.19
CA LEU A 165 3.68 12.82 -18.81
C LEU A 165 2.66 13.64 -18.02
N VAL A 166 1.57 12.99 -17.59
CA VAL A 166 0.48 13.66 -16.84
C VAL A 166 0.54 13.38 -15.35
N TRP A 167 1.19 12.29 -14.94
CA TRP A 167 1.45 12.00 -13.54
C TRP A 167 2.69 11.10 -13.40
N ALA A 168 3.45 11.32 -12.34
CA ALA A 168 4.54 10.44 -11.96
C ALA A 168 4.71 10.43 -10.45
N ALA A 169 5.16 9.27 -9.94
CA ALA A 169 5.63 9.13 -8.57
C ALA A 169 6.84 8.19 -8.53
N ASP A 170 7.81 8.48 -7.67
CA ASP A 170 8.97 7.63 -7.42
C ASP A 170 9.24 7.60 -5.92
N GLU A 171 8.91 6.48 -5.27
CA GLU A 171 8.93 6.40 -3.82
C GLU A 171 9.45 5.04 -3.33
N ILE A 172 10.26 5.07 -2.27
CA ILE A 172 10.75 3.88 -1.58
C ILE A 172 10.01 3.74 -0.24
N PHE A 173 9.30 2.64 -0.10
CA PHE A 173 8.62 2.25 1.12
C PHE A 173 9.51 1.25 1.87
N ASP A 174 10.17 1.71 2.93
CA ASP A 174 11.00 0.86 3.80
C ASP A 174 10.35 0.70 5.17
N SER A 175 10.07 -0.54 5.57
CA SER A 175 9.45 -0.85 6.86
C SER A 175 10.37 -0.59 8.06
N SER A 176 11.63 -0.23 7.87
CA SER A 176 12.51 0.29 8.93
C SER A 176 12.13 1.72 9.33
N ASN A 177 11.49 2.47 8.43
CA ASN A 177 10.94 3.79 8.74
C ASN A 177 9.67 3.64 9.60
N PRO A 178 9.64 4.19 10.83
CA PRO A 178 8.48 4.09 11.73
C PRO A 178 7.18 4.65 11.11
N GLU A 179 7.25 5.70 10.30
CA GLU A 179 6.08 6.31 9.67
C GLU A 179 5.48 5.36 8.62
N VAL A 180 6.32 4.73 7.79
CA VAL A 180 5.92 3.73 6.80
C VAL A 180 5.33 2.51 7.48
N SER A 181 6.01 1.97 8.50
CA SER A 181 5.56 0.77 9.21
C SER A 181 4.22 0.99 9.94
N ASN A 182 4.03 2.16 10.55
CA ASN A 182 2.77 2.52 11.20
C ASN A 182 1.63 2.70 10.19
N ALA A 183 1.90 3.35 9.06
CA ALA A 183 0.92 3.51 7.99
C ALA A 183 0.51 2.16 7.38
N ALA A 184 1.48 1.26 7.14
CA ALA A 184 1.21 -0.09 6.64
C ALA A 184 0.34 -0.91 7.60
N ARG A 185 0.62 -0.87 8.92
CA ARG A 185 -0.22 -1.54 9.94
C ARG A 185 -1.63 -0.97 9.97
N LYS A 186 -1.76 0.35 9.88
CA LYS A 186 -3.06 1.04 9.87
C LYS A 186 -3.87 0.68 8.64
N PHE A 187 -3.24 0.65 7.47
CA PHE A 187 -3.86 0.20 6.22
C PHE A 187 -4.37 -1.24 6.37
N TYR A 188 -3.51 -2.15 6.83
CA TYR A 188 -3.85 -3.56 7.00
C TYR A 188 -4.95 -3.80 8.04
N LYS A 189 -4.97 -3.03 9.14
CA LYS A 189 -6.04 -3.09 10.15
C LYS A 189 -7.39 -2.70 9.54
N ARG A 190 -7.44 -1.65 8.72
CA ARG A 190 -8.66 -1.22 8.04
C ARG A 190 -9.18 -2.29 7.09
N GLU A 191 -8.29 -2.90 6.30
CA GLU A 191 -8.65 -3.99 5.38
C GLU A 191 -9.11 -5.26 6.13
N SER A 192 -8.45 -5.61 7.24
CA SER A 192 -8.74 -6.84 8.00
C SER A 192 -9.98 -6.76 8.88
N ILE A 193 -10.46 -5.59 9.28
CA ILE A 193 -11.74 -5.42 10.00
C ILE A 193 -12.90 -5.96 9.16
N ILE A 194 -12.78 -5.87 7.83
CA ILE A 194 -13.80 -6.34 6.89
C ILE A 194 -13.70 -7.85 6.66
N ALA A 195 -12.51 -8.44 6.74
CA ALA A 195 -12.26 -9.82 6.35
C ALA A 195 -12.05 -10.81 7.51
N PHE A 196 -11.19 -10.51 8.49
CA PHE A 196 -10.84 -11.40 9.61
C PHE A 196 -10.32 -10.63 10.83
N PRO A 197 -11.08 -10.54 11.93
CA PRO A 197 -10.74 -9.72 13.10
C PRO A 197 -9.53 -10.21 13.93
N LEU A 198 -9.00 -11.40 13.67
CA LEU A 198 -7.91 -12.01 14.45
C LEU A 198 -6.53 -11.92 13.78
N GLN A 199 -6.39 -11.27 12.63
CA GLN A 199 -5.10 -11.17 11.95
C GLN A 199 -4.17 -10.17 12.64
N ASN A 200 -2.94 -10.64 12.90
CA ASN A 200 -1.90 -9.82 13.50
C ASN A 200 -1.39 -8.75 12.49
N THR A 201 -1.61 -7.48 12.80
CA THR A 201 -1.20 -6.35 11.96
C THR A 201 0.31 -6.27 11.73
N LYS A 202 1.12 -6.89 12.61
CA LYS A 202 2.58 -6.98 12.41
C LYS A 202 2.95 -7.85 11.21
N SER A 203 2.09 -8.78 10.79
CA SER A 203 2.36 -9.68 9.68
C SER A 203 2.54 -8.97 8.33
N VAL A 204 2.02 -7.75 8.16
CA VAL A 204 2.23 -6.94 6.96
C VAL A 204 3.71 -6.58 6.75
N LEU A 205 4.47 -6.40 7.84
CA LEU A 205 5.88 -6.03 7.79
C LEU A 205 6.83 -7.23 7.60
N HIS A 206 6.28 -8.45 7.56
CA HIS A 206 7.04 -9.69 7.37
C HIS A 206 6.79 -10.34 6.00
N SER A 207 5.88 -9.80 5.22
CA SER A 207 5.49 -10.36 3.92
C SER A 207 5.50 -9.29 2.83
N PRO A 208 6.41 -9.36 1.86
CA PRO A 208 6.44 -8.44 0.72
C PRO A 208 5.10 -8.38 -0.02
N GLY A 209 4.44 -9.54 -0.22
CA GLY A 209 3.14 -9.60 -0.87
C GLY A 209 2.03 -8.89 -0.10
N ARG A 210 2.04 -8.90 1.25
CA ARG A 210 1.10 -8.09 2.04
C ARG A 210 1.47 -6.62 2.05
N PHE A 211 2.76 -6.34 2.12
CA PHE A 211 3.29 -4.99 2.12
C PHE A 211 3.05 -4.27 0.79
N SER A 212 3.09 -5.01 -0.34
CA SER A 212 2.84 -4.43 -1.68
C SER A 212 1.43 -3.86 -1.85
N LYS A 213 0.42 -4.39 -1.16
CA LYS A 213 -0.92 -3.79 -1.14
C LYS A 213 -0.91 -2.39 -0.53
N TYR A 214 -0.24 -2.24 0.60
CA TYR A 214 -0.05 -0.92 1.21
C TYR A 214 0.72 0.03 0.28
N VAL A 215 1.79 -0.47 -0.36
CA VAL A 215 2.61 0.30 -1.31
C VAL A 215 1.75 0.80 -2.46
N GLY A 216 1.02 -0.06 -3.14
CA GLY A 216 0.13 0.31 -4.25
C GLY A 216 -0.93 1.34 -3.82
N ASN A 217 -1.62 1.08 -2.70
CA ASN A 217 -2.62 2.02 -2.18
C ASN A 217 -2.01 3.39 -1.84
N SER A 218 -0.86 3.42 -1.16
CA SER A 218 -0.21 4.68 -0.76
C SER A 218 0.31 5.46 -1.97
N LEU A 219 0.91 4.76 -2.94
CA LEU A 219 1.44 5.37 -4.17
C LEU A 219 0.34 6.04 -4.99
N PHE A 220 -0.71 5.30 -5.32
CA PHE A 220 -1.76 5.77 -6.20
C PHE A 220 -2.79 6.68 -5.53
N SER A 221 -2.90 6.65 -4.20
CA SER A 221 -3.69 7.66 -3.45
C SER A 221 -3.14 9.08 -3.61
N ALA A 222 -1.94 9.25 -4.18
CA ALA A 222 -1.38 10.54 -4.52
C ALA A 222 -1.93 11.11 -5.85
N ILE A 223 -2.65 10.31 -6.65
CA ILE A 223 -3.35 10.80 -7.85
C ILE A 223 -4.57 11.62 -7.42
N ASN A 224 -4.62 12.88 -7.80
CA ASN A 224 -5.72 13.79 -7.46
C ASN A 224 -6.46 14.21 -8.73
N LEU A 225 -7.67 13.68 -8.92
CA LEU A 225 -8.55 14.05 -10.03
C LEU A 225 -9.57 15.13 -9.67
N GLN A 226 -9.54 15.68 -8.45
CA GLN A 226 -10.49 16.73 -8.06
C GLN A 226 -10.23 18.01 -8.86
N LYS A 227 -11.30 18.52 -9.49
CA LYS A 227 -11.29 19.87 -10.08
C LYS A 227 -11.12 20.86 -8.93
N SER A 228 -10.10 21.71 -8.99
CA SER A 228 -10.01 22.91 -8.14
C SER A 228 -11.07 23.91 -8.51
#